data_bae35a48623dce7308e14151de2579ff
#
_entry.id   bae35a48623dce7308e14151de2579ff
#
_cell.length_a   1.000
_cell.length_b   1.000
_cell.length_c   1.000
_cell.angle_alpha   90.00
_cell.angle_beta   90.00
_cell.angle_gamma   90.00
#
_symmetry.space_group_name_H-M   'P 1'
#
loop_
_entity.id
_entity.type
_entity.pdbx_description
1 polymer ?
#
loop_
_entity_poly.entity_id
_entity_poly.type
_entity_poly.pdbx_seq_one_letter_code
_entity_poly.pdbx_strand_id
1 'polypeptide(L)'
;MSATPPEVPRKITPPLLLAKKSRHEKIVCLTANDYPLARILDEADLDLLLVGDSLGMTRLGYDSTLPITIPEMLIHLKAARRAVTRALLVADMPYGSYQVDVKTALESALVLVKEGGAEAVKLEGGRAYVRHIERLVSAGIPVMGHIGLLPQSVRIMGGYKIQGKTSESAETLLRDALALQRAGAFAVVLEGMATEVAREITEALEIPTIGIGAGVHCDGQILVTEDLLGLGFSRKPRFARQYLNLNQLISNAVRQFKEDCISESFPSDDESYHANNVVDPVGTVKHHADR
;
A
#
# COMPACT_ATOMS: atom_id res chain seq x y z
N MET A 1 12.50 23.79 -34.01
CA MET A 1 12.94 22.85 -32.96
C MET A 1 11.75 21.94 -32.69
N SER A 2 11.87 20.69 -33.12
CA SER A 2 10.81 19.68 -32.87
C SER A 2 10.90 19.29 -31.38
N ALA A 3 9.91 19.66 -30.58
CA ALA A 3 9.81 19.19 -29.22
C ALA A 3 9.57 17.67 -29.27
N THR A 4 10.50 16.89 -28.71
CA THR A 4 10.28 15.45 -28.48
C THR A 4 9.02 15.29 -27.65
N PRO A 5 8.04 14.43 -28.03
CA PRO A 5 6.88 14.20 -27.19
C PRO A 5 7.35 13.76 -25.81
N PRO A 6 6.68 14.16 -24.72
CA PRO A 6 7.01 13.68 -23.40
C PRO A 6 6.96 12.14 -23.40
N GLU A 7 8.06 11.52 -22.98
CA GLU A 7 8.18 10.08 -22.89
C GLU A 7 7.12 9.58 -21.90
N VAL A 8 6.16 8.80 -22.39
CA VAL A 8 5.13 8.20 -21.52
C VAL A 8 5.85 7.29 -20.52
N PRO A 9 5.71 7.52 -19.20
CA PRO A 9 6.40 6.72 -18.20
C PRO A 9 6.12 5.24 -18.41
N ARG A 10 7.18 4.44 -18.51
CA ARG A 10 7.05 2.99 -18.77
C ARG A 10 6.35 2.31 -17.61
N LYS A 11 5.21 1.67 -17.86
CA LYS A 11 4.45 0.90 -16.89
C LYS A 11 5.30 -0.21 -16.25
N ILE A 12 5.32 -0.29 -14.92
CA ILE A 12 6.00 -1.35 -14.18
C ILE A 12 5.16 -2.63 -14.22
N THR A 13 5.82 -3.74 -14.50
CA THR A 13 5.22 -5.08 -14.62
C THR A 13 6.06 -6.11 -13.86
N PRO A 14 5.51 -7.28 -13.51
CA PRO A 14 6.29 -8.35 -12.84
C PRO A 14 7.61 -8.69 -13.54
N PRO A 15 7.70 -8.85 -14.89
CA PRO A 15 8.97 -9.07 -15.56
C PRO A 15 9.99 -7.93 -15.39
N LEU A 16 9.53 -6.67 -15.27
CA LEU A 16 10.45 -5.56 -15.02
C LEU A 16 11.02 -5.58 -13.60
N LEU A 17 10.24 -6.02 -12.61
CA LEU A 17 10.74 -6.20 -11.24
C LEU A 17 11.79 -7.32 -11.19
N LEU A 18 11.57 -8.40 -11.93
CA LEU A 18 12.57 -9.47 -12.09
C LEU A 18 13.86 -8.95 -12.73
N ALA A 19 13.74 -8.14 -13.80
CA ALA A 19 14.87 -7.50 -14.44
C ALA A 19 15.61 -6.52 -13.50
N LYS A 20 14.93 -5.83 -12.60
CA LYS A 20 15.58 -5.00 -11.57
C LYS A 20 16.44 -5.84 -10.62
N LYS A 21 15.91 -6.99 -10.14
CA LYS A 21 16.69 -7.93 -9.33
C LYS A 21 17.97 -8.37 -10.04
N SER A 22 17.87 -8.80 -11.30
CA SER A 22 19.04 -9.26 -12.07
C SER A 22 20.10 -8.17 -12.31
N ARG A 23 19.69 -6.88 -12.26
CA ARG A 23 20.58 -5.72 -12.34
C ARG A 23 20.98 -5.17 -10.98
N HIS A 24 20.59 -5.80 -9.89
CA HIS A 24 20.79 -5.31 -8.51
C HIS A 24 20.22 -3.91 -8.24
N GLU A 25 19.17 -3.52 -8.96
CA GLU A 25 18.43 -2.28 -8.76
C GLU A 25 17.38 -2.47 -7.68
N LYS A 26 17.34 -1.57 -6.70
CA LYS A 26 16.36 -1.68 -5.61
C LYS A 26 14.94 -1.40 -6.08
N ILE A 27 14.00 -2.19 -5.56
CA ILE A 27 12.57 -2.05 -5.78
C ILE A 27 11.97 -1.29 -4.61
N VAL A 28 11.29 -0.18 -4.90
CA VAL A 28 10.72 0.68 -3.86
C VAL A 28 9.20 0.60 -3.89
N CYS A 29 8.62 0.23 -2.75
CA CYS A 29 7.19 -0.03 -2.62
C CYS A 29 6.59 0.71 -1.42
N LEU A 30 5.34 1.12 -1.53
CA LEU A 30 4.54 1.66 -0.42
C LEU A 30 3.09 1.16 -0.53
N THR A 31 2.34 1.25 0.59
CA THR A 31 0.88 1.07 0.53
C THR A 31 0.19 2.32 0.00
N ALA A 32 -0.96 2.15 -0.70
CA ALA A 32 -1.73 3.26 -1.25
C ALA A 32 -3.22 2.96 -1.16
N ASN A 33 -3.92 3.63 -0.25
CA ASN A 33 -5.29 3.28 0.11
C ASN A 33 -6.36 4.29 -0.34
N ASP A 34 -5.99 5.36 -1.06
CA ASP A 34 -6.91 6.37 -1.60
C ASP A 34 -6.36 7.02 -2.87
N TYR A 35 -7.21 7.81 -3.56
CA TYR A 35 -6.85 8.43 -4.82
C TYR A 35 -5.72 9.48 -4.69
N PRO A 36 -5.80 10.49 -3.79
CA PRO A 36 -4.77 11.53 -3.73
C PRO A 36 -3.40 10.98 -3.33
N LEU A 37 -3.36 10.08 -2.34
CA LEU A 37 -2.10 9.47 -1.90
C LEU A 37 -1.51 8.58 -2.99
N ALA A 38 -2.31 7.71 -3.62
CA ALA A 38 -1.86 6.87 -4.72
C ALA A 38 -1.30 7.70 -5.89
N ARG A 39 -1.89 8.87 -6.19
CA ARG A 39 -1.41 9.78 -7.23
C ARG A 39 -0.04 10.36 -6.89
N ILE A 40 0.14 10.87 -5.68
CA ILE A 40 1.42 11.41 -5.20
C ILE A 40 2.52 10.33 -5.26
N LEU A 41 2.20 9.11 -4.83
CA LEU A 41 3.16 8.00 -4.80
C LEU A 41 3.52 7.51 -6.21
N ASP A 42 2.57 7.47 -7.15
CA ASP A 42 2.82 7.09 -8.54
C ASP A 42 3.71 8.13 -9.24
N GLU A 43 3.47 9.42 -8.99
CA GLU A 43 4.28 10.54 -9.49
C GLU A 43 5.69 10.61 -8.84
N ALA A 44 5.87 9.98 -7.68
CA ALA A 44 7.18 9.83 -7.01
C ALA A 44 8.01 8.66 -7.55
N ASP A 45 7.62 8.07 -8.67
CA ASP A 45 8.36 7.00 -9.38
C ASP A 45 8.56 5.70 -8.59
N LEU A 46 7.65 5.37 -7.68
CA LEU A 46 7.68 4.08 -6.99
C LEU A 46 7.41 2.91 -7.96
N ASP A 47 8.00 1.75 -7.67
CA ASP A 47 7.88 0.58 -8.53
C ASP A 47 6.58 -0.19 -8.31
N LEU A 48 6.09 -0.23 -7.08
CA LEU A 48 4.91 -1.00 -6.70
C LEU A 48 4.10 -0.24 -5.65
N LEU A 49 2.80 -0.18 -5.85
CA LEU A 49 1.84 0.30 -4.88
C LEU A 49 0.92 -0.84 -4.45
N LEU A 50 0.81 -1.03 -3.14
CA LEU A 50 0.01 -2.08 -2.54
C LEU A 50 -1.24 -1.48 -1.89
N VAL A 51 -2.42 -1.91 -2.33
CA VAL A 51 -3.63 -1.74 -1.51
C VAL A 51 -3.64 -2.89 -0.52
N GLY A 52 -3.12 -2.61 0.69
CA GLY A 52 -2.91 -3.60 1.74
C GLY A 52 -4.09 -3.71 2.69
N ASP A 53 -4.36 -4.89 3.23
CA ASP A 53 -5.38 -5.10 4.26
C ASP A 53 -5.05 -4.37 5.59
N SER A 54 -3.81 -3.90 5.74
CA SER A 54 -3.40 -2.95 6.79
C SER A 54 -4.27 -1.68 6.83
N LEU A 55 -4.95 -1.34 5.72
CA LEU A 55 -5.93 -0.23 5.68
C LEU A 55 -7.03 -0.38 6.74
N GLY A 56 -7.36 -1.60 7.14
CA GLY A 56 -8.28 -1.86 8.24
C GLY A 56 -7.86 -1.18 9.52
N MET A 57 -6.57 -1.27 9.84
CA MET A 57 -6.01 -0.65 11.03
C MET A 57 -5.71 0.84 10.85
N THR A 58 -5.19 1.24 9.69
CA THR A 58 -4.67 2.59 9.46
C THR A 58 -5.72 3.59 8.99
N ARG A 59 -6.80 3.12 8.36
CA ARG A 59 -7.87 3.96 7.77
C ARG A 59 -9.23 3.72 8.37
N LEU A 60 -9.57 2.46 8.71
CA LEU A 60 -10.90 2.10 9.22
C LEU A 60 -10.95 1.96 10.74
N GLY A 61 -9.78 2.00 11.42
CA GLY A 61 -9.71 1.97 12.88
C GLY A 61 -9.99 0.58 13.49
N TYR A 62 -9.84 -0.49 12.72
CA TYR A 62 -9.92 -1.85 13.24
C TYR A 62 -8.68 -2.21 14.07
N ASP A 63 -8.85 -3.08 15.05
CA ASP A 63 -7.75 -3.55 15.91
C ASP A 63 -6.77 -4.51 15.21
N SER A 64 -7.16 -5.05 14.04
CA SER A 64 -6.37 -5.97 13.24
C SER A 64 -6.82 -5.96 11.77
N THR A 65 -6.06 -6.64 10.89
CA THR A 65 -6.43 -6.81 9.47
C THR A 65 -7.58 -7.81 9.26
N LEU A 66 -7.90 -8.64 10.24
CA LEU A 66 -8.85 -9.75 10.09
C LEU A 66 -10.28 -9.36 9.70
N PRO A 67 -10.86 -8.23 10.14
CA PRO A 67 -12.23 -7.86 9.78
C PRO A 67 -12.40 -7.38 8.34
N ILE A 68 -11.32 -7.02 7.64
CA ILE A 68 -11.36 -6.47 6.28
C ILE A 68 -12.03 -7.46 5.32
N THR A 69 -12.97 -6.93 4.54
CA THR A 69 -13.74 -7.67 3.54
C THR A 69 -13.32 -7.31 2.11
N ILE A 70 -13.67 -8.16 1.13
CA ILE A 70 -13.48 -7.87 -0.31
C ILE A 70 -14.20 -6.57 -0.73
N PRO A 71 -15.45 -6.28 -0.33
CA PRO A 71 -16.09 -5.01 -0.65
C PRO A 71 -15.33 -3.77 -0.15
N GLU A 72 -14.78 -3.80 1.07
CA GLU A 72 -13.97 -2.71 1.60
C GLU A 72 -12.67 -2.56 0.79
N MET A 73 -11.96 -3.66 0.51
CA MET A 73 -10.78 -3.64 -0.37
C MET A 73 -11.10 -3.02 -1.73
N LEU A 74 -12.24 -3.33 -2.35
CA LEU A 74 -12.65 -2.79 -3.64
C LEU A 74 -12.84 -1.27 -3.63
N ILE A 75 -13.37 -0.68 -2.56
CA ILE A 75 -13.52 0.77 -2.44
C ILE A 75 -12.16 1.45 -2.57
N HIS A 76 -11.19 0.99 -1.80
CA HIS A 76 -9.83 1.53 -1.78
C HIS A 76 -9.07 1.23 -3.07
N LEU A 77 -9.18 0.00 -3.57
CA LEU A 77 -8.51 -0.43 -4.79
C LEU A 77 -9.00 0.35 -6.03
N LYS A 78 -10.31 0.54 -6.18
CA LYS A 78 -10.90 1.36 -7.27
C LYS A 78 -10.44 2.82 -7.18
N ALA A 79 -10.27 3.36 -5.97
CA ALA A 79 -9.74 4.71 -5.78
C ALA A 79 -8.27 4.80 -6.21
N ALA A 80 -7.41 3.90 -5.73
CA ALA A 80 -6.01 3.82 -6.12
C ALA A 80 -5.84 3.58 -7.62
N ARG A 81 -6.63 2.68 -8.22
CA ARG A 81 -6.57 2.35 -9.66
C ARG A 81 -6.73 3.58 -10.56
N ARG A 82 -7.62 4.51 -10.21
CA ARG A 82 -7.82 5.75 -10.98
C ARG A 82 -6.61 6.69 -10.97
N ALA A 83 -5.75 6.54 -9.98
CA ALA A 83 -4.55 7.37 -9.79
C ALA A 83 -3.29 6.75 -10.39
N VAL A 84 -3.17 5.42 -10.32
CA VAL A 84 -1.94 4.70 -10.66
C VAL A 84 -1.84 4.45 -12.16
N THR A 85 -0.80 4.99 -12.78
CA THR A 85 -0.52 4.86 -14.21
C THR A 85 0.77 4.10 -14.48
N ARG A 86 1.80 4.27 -13.63
CA ARG A 86 3.14 3.73 -13.81
C ARG A 86 3.43 2.54 -12.89
N ALA A 87 3.27 2.68 -11.58
CA ALA A 87 3.60 1.64 -10.61
C ALA A 87 2.75 0.37 -10.80
N LEU A 88 3.30 -0.81 -10.50
CA LEU A 88 2.52 -2.05 -10.45
C LEU A 88 1.53 -1.98 -9.28
N LEU A 89 0.23 -2.03 -9.57
CA LEU A 89 -0.83 -1.99 -8.56
C LEU A 89 -1.17 -3.40 -8.09
N VAL A 90 -0.85 -3.70 -6.84
CA VAL A 90 -1.09 -4.99 -6.18
C VAL A 90 -2.21 -4.84 -5.15
N ALA A 91 -3.09 -5.81 -5.04
CA ALA A 91 -4.12 -5.87 -3.99
C ALA A 91 -3.87 -7.05 -3.04
N ASP A 92 -3.98 -6.80 -1.74
CA ASP A 92 -4.05 -7.89 -0.77
C ASP A 92 -5.34 -8.70 -0.93
N MET A 93 -5.22 -10.00 -0.81
CA MET A 93 -6.35 -10.88 -0.58
C MET A 93 -6.65 -10.89 0.93
N PRO A 94 -7.76 -10.29 1.39
CA PRO A 94 -8.05 -10.20 2.81
C PRO A 94 -8.33 -11.56 3.44
N TYR A 95 -8.22 -11.64 4.77
CA TYR A 95 -8.49 -12.87 5.51
C TYR A 95 -9.89 -13.42 5.20
N GLY A 96 -9.99 -14.73 4.98
CA GLY A 96 -11.22 -15.43 4.60
C GLY A 96 -11.45 -15.49 3.08
N SER A 97 -10.75 -14.71 2.28
CA SER A 97 -10.94 -14.67 0.83
C SER A 97 -10.19 -15.79 0.06
N TYR A 98 -9.25 -16.48 0.73
CA TYR A 98 -8.47 -17.57 0.10
C TYR A 98 -8.22 -18.76 1.03
N GLN A 99 -8.45 -18.64 2.35
CA GLN A 99 -8.17 -19.71 3.30
C GLN A 99 -9.16 -20.88 3.23
N VAL A 100 -10.34 -20.68 2.66
CA VAL A 100 -11.39 -21.70 2.57
C VAL A 100 -10.99 -22.82 1.62
N ASP A 101 -10.73 -22.48 0.36
CA ASP A 101 -10.27 -23.39 -0.68
C ASP A 101 -9.70 -22.64 -1.91
N VAL A 102 -9.15 -23.38 -2.85
CA VAL A 102 -8.52 -22.87 -4.09
C VAL A 102 -9.53 -22.17 -5.01
N LYS A 103 -10.79 -22.64 -5.04
CA LYS A 103 -11.87 -22.06 -5.86
C LYS A 103 -12.24 -20.67 -5.32
N THR A 104 -12.47 -20.56 -4.03
CA THR A 104 -12.76 -19.30 -3.34
C THR A 104 -11.62 -18.29 -3.55
N ALA A 105 -10.36 -18.73 -3.48
CA ALA A 105 -9.20 -17.89 -3.76
C ALA A 105 -9.23 -17.33 -5.18
N LEU A 106 -9.52 -18.15 -6.18
CA LEU A 106 -9.63 -17.71 -7.58
C LEU A 106 -10.78 -16.73 -7.78
N GLU A 107 -11.95 -17.01 -7.23
CA GLU A 107 -13.13 -16.15 -7.33
C GLU A 107 -12.85 -14.76 -6.71
N SER A 108 -12.26 -14.74 -5.51
CA SER A 108 -11.87 -13.51 -4.82
C SER A 108 -10.81 -12.70 -5.61
N ALA A 109 -9.79 -13.37 -6.12
CA ALA A 109 -8.76 -12.71 -6.93
C ALA A 109 -9.34 -12.13 -8.23
N LEU A 110 -10.26 -12.84 -8.90
CA LEU A 110 -10.94 -12.35 -10.09
C LEU A 110 -11.77 -11.08 -9.81
N VAL A 111 -12.41 -10.98 -8.65
CA VAL A 111 -13.13 -9.76 -8.23
C VAL A 111 -12.15 -8.60 -8.06
N LEU A 112 -11.02 -8.81 -7.35
CA LEU A 112 -10.00 -7.77 -7.17
C LEU A 112 -9.39 -7.31 -8.50
N VAL A 113 -9.13 -8.22 -9.43
CA VAL A 113 -8.56 -7.90 -10.75
C VAL A 113 -9.60 -7.25 -11.67
N LYS A 114 -10.78 -7.86 -11.84
CA LYS A 114 -11.77 -7.40 -12.82
C LYS A 114 -12.54 -6.16 -12.38
N GLU A 115 -12.96 -6.12 -11.11
CA GLU A 115 -13.75 -5.00 -10.60
C GLU A 115 -12.88 -3.93 -9.95
N GLY A 116 -11.82 -4.35 -9.25
CA GLY A 116 -10.90 -3.46 -8.55
C GLY A 116 -9.83 -2.86 -9.45
N GLY A 117 -9.46 -3.57 -10.53
CA GLY A 117 -8.40 -3.18 -11.46
C GLY A 117 -6.99 -3.46 -10.92
N ALA A 118 -6.84 -4.40 -9.96
CA ALA A 118 -5.53 -4.90 -9.55
C ALA A 118 -4.81 -5.56 -10.72
N GLU A 119 -3.50 -5.39 -10.79
CA GLU A 119 -2.64 -6.00 -11.80
C GLU A 119 -1.94 -7.26 -11.28
N ALA A 120 -1.93 -7.43 -9.96
CA ALA A 120 -1.48 -8.61 -9.25
C ALA A 120 -2.20 -8.70 -7.90
N VAL A 121 -2.15 -9.86 -7.26
CA VAL A 121 -2.66 -10.05 -5.91
C VAL A 121 -1.55 -10.49 -4.96
N LYS A 122 -1.68 -10.17 -3.65
CA LYS A 122 -0.81 -10.70 -2.60
C LYS A 122 -1.61 -11.60 -1.66
N LEU A 123 -1.01 -12.68 -1.19
CA LEU A 123 -1.56 -13.55 -0.14
C LEU A 123 -0.47 -13.98 0.84
N GLU A 124 -0.89 -14.22 2.07
CA GLU A 124 -0.02 -14.60 3.18
C GLU A 124 0.07 -16.12 3.33
N GLY A 125 1.27 -16.59 3.63
CA GLY A 125 1.59 -17.97 3.97
C GLY A 125 2.54 -18.65 2.99
N GLY A 126 3.16 -19.73 3.47
CA GLY A 126 4.16 -20.49 2.74
C GLY A 126 3.56 -21.67 1.97
N ARG A 127 4.19 -22.84 2.15
CA ARG A 127 3.85 -24.10 1.43
C ARG A 127 2.38 -24.51 1.51
N ALA A 128 1.65 -24.10 2.55
CA ALA A 128 0.23 -24.39 2.68
C ALA A 128 -0.62 -23.82 1.53
N TYR A 129 -0.14 -22.75 0.88
CA TYR A 129 -0.88 -22.04 -0.18
C TYR A 129 -0.28 -22.22 -1.58
N VAL A 130 0.65 -23.15 -1.78
CA VAL A 130 1.25 -23.47 -3.09
C VAL A 130 0.18 -23.73 -4.16
N ARG A 131 -0.82 -24.59 -3.87
CA ARG A 131 -1.91 -24.89 -4.80
C ARG A 131 -2.77 -23.69 -5.16
N HIS A 132 -2.94 -22.74 -4.23
CA HIS A 132 -3.66 -21.49 -4.47
C HIS A 132 -2.88 -20.64 -5.48
N ILE A 133 -1.57 -20.46 -5.25
CA ILE A 133 -0.69 -19.68 -6.13
C ILE A 133 -0.65 -20.31 -7.53
N GLU A 134 -0.40 -21.61 -7.64
CA GLU A 134 -0.41 -22.34 -8.92
C GLU A 134 -1.71 -22.12 -9.69
N ARG A 135 -2.86 -22.17 -8.99
CA ARG A 135 -4.18 -21.96 -9.61
C ARG A 135 -4.37 -20.54 -10.09
N LEU A 136 -3.98 -19.53 -9.30
CA LEU A 136 -4.06 -18.11 -9.67
C LEU A 136 -3.16 -17.80 -10.86
N VAL A 137 -1.91 -18.26 -10.82
CA VAL A 137 -0.92 -18.07 -11.89
C VAL A 137 -1.38 -18.75 -13.19
N SER A 138 -1.91 -19.98 -13.11
CA SER A 138 -2.46 -20.68 -14.28
C SER A 138 -3.69 -19.98 -14.88
N ALA A 139 -4.39 -19.16 -14.10
CA ALA A 139 -5.49 -18.31 -14.58
C ALA A 139 -5.02 -16.97 -15.15
N GLY A 140 -3.69 -16.72 -15.20
CA GLY A 140 -3.12 -15.48 -15.72
C GLY A 140 -3.05 -14.34 -14.69
N ILE A 141 -3.23 -14.62 -13.40
CA ILE A 141 -3.17 -13.62 -12.32
C ILE A 141 -1.77 -13.67 -11.69
N PRO A 142 -0.94 -12.60 -11.78
CA PRO A 142 0.34 -12.56 -11.11
C PRO A 142 0.16 -12.56 -9.58
N VAL A 143 0.97 -13.34 -8.87
CA VAL A 143 0.87 -13.50 -7.41
C VAL A 143 2.16 -13.09 -6.73
N MET A 144 2.04 -12.24 -5.71
CA MET A 144 3.09 -11.95 -4.73
C MET A 144 2.84 -12.79 -3.49
N GLY A 145 3.82 -13.60 -3.09
CA GLY A 145 3.76 -14.34 -1.83
C GLY A 145 4.13 -13.47 -0.63
N HIS A 146 3.82 -13.94 0.58
CA HIS A 146 4.20 -13.25 1.81
C HIS A 146 4.50 -14.28 2.91
N ILE A 147 5.72 -14.25 3.46
CA ILE A 147 6.18 -15.12 4.54
C ILE A 147 6.87 -14.33 5.65
N GLY A 148 7.10 -14.99 6.76
CA GLY A 148 7.66 -14.39 7.97
C GLY A 148 6.56 -14.09 8.98
N LEU A 149 6.48 -12.88 9.48
CA LEU A 149 5.36 -12.42 10.27
C LEU A 149 4.13 -12.28 9.34
N LEU A 150 3.03 -12.88 9.75
CA LEU A 150 1.78 -12.90 8.98
C LEU A 150 0.66 -12.25 9.80
N PRO A 151 0.29 -10.99 9.55
CA PRO A 151 -0.77 -10.27 10.26
C PRO A 151 -2.11 -11.02 10.30
N GLN A 152 -2.48 -11.68 9.21
CA GLN A 152 -3.71 -12.51 9.15
C GLN A 152 -3.63 -13.77 10.03
N SER A 153 -2.43 -14.21 10.40
CA SER A 153 -2.20 -15.38 11.27
C SER A 153 -1.74 -14.99 12.68
N VAL A 154 -1.84 -13.73 13.08
CA VAL A 154 -1.31 -13.19 14.34
C VAL A 154 -1.82 -13.94 15.59
N ARG A 155 -3.05 -14.46 15.54
CA ARG A 155 -3.65 -15.25 16.64
C ARG A 155 -2.94 -16.57 16.85
N ILE A 156 -2.63 -17.31 15.77
CA ILE A 156 -1.88 -18.58 15.84
C ILE A 156 -0.42 -18.30 16.22
N MET A 157 0.17 -17.22 15.72
CA MET A 157 1.54 -16.84 16.02
C MET A 157 1.72 -16.31 17.47
N GLY A 158 0.61 -16.02 18.16
CA GLY A 158 0.64 -15.48 19.53
C GLY A 158 1.21 -14.06 19.60
N GLY A 159 0.92 -13.24 18.60
CA GLY A 159 1.30 -11.82 18.50
C GLY A 159 2.34 -11.53 17.39
N TYR A 160 2.71 -10.27 17.28
CA TYR A 160 3.68 -9.77 16.29
C TYR A 160 5.12 -10.10 16.72
N LYS A 161 5.58 -11.30 16.42
CA LYS A 161 6.92 -11.81 16.81
C LYS A 161 7.84 -11.92 15.60
N ILE A 162 9.10 -11.54 15.79
CA ILE A 162 10.15 -11.71 14.76
C ILE A 162 10.36 -13.19 14.48
N GLN A 163 10.34 -13.56 13.21
CA GLN A 163 10.48 -14.92 12.72
C GLN A 163 11.93 -15.26 12.35
N GLY A 164 12.24 -16.54 12.16
CA GLY A 164 13.57 -16.98 11.74
C GLY A 164 14.65 -16.87 12.82
N LYS A 165 14.29 -16.92 14.11
CA LYS A 165 15.26 -16.81 15.22
C LYS A 165 15.97 -18.11 15.59
N THR A 166 15.48 -19.25 15.13
CA THR A 166 16.10 -20.56 15.31
C THR A 166 16.43 -21.16 13.96
N SER A 167 17.41 -22.06 13.90
CA SER A 167 17.82 -22.75 12.67
C SER A 167 16.62 -23.46 12.01
N GLU A 168 15.79 -24.12 12.82
CA GLU A 168 14.58 -24.81 12.32
C GLU A 168 13.58 -23.84 11.68
N SER A 169 13.33 -22.69 12.31
CA SER A 169 12.42 -21.66 11.76
C SER A 169 13.01 -21.01 10.52
N ALA A 170 14.31 -20.76 10.48
CA ALA A 170 15.01 -20.22 9.31
C ALA A 170 14.90 -21.18 8.10
N GLU A 171 15.19 -22.46 8.32
CA GLU A 171 15.07 -23.51 7.30
C GLU A 171 13.61 -23.67 6.78
N THR A 172 12.63 -23.51 7.68
CA THR A 172 11.22 -23.55 7.30
C THR A 172 10.86 -22.39 6.39
N LEU A 173 11.29 -21.16 6.72
CA LEU A 173 11.06 -19.96 5.90
C LEU A 173 11.74 -20.08 4.54
N LEU A 174 12.97 -20.59 4.47
CA LEU A 174 13.65 -20.82 3.19
C LEU A 174 12.90 -21.84 2.33
N ARG A 175 12.45 -22.96 2.91
CA ARG A 175 11.64 -23.96 2.21
C ARG A 175 10.31 -23.38 1.71
N ASP A 176 9.69 -22.52 2.50
CA ASP A 176 8.45 -21.81 2.12
C ASP A 176 8.71 -20.86 0.94
N ALA A 177 9.75 -20.04 1.00
CA ALA A 177 10.13 -19.12 -0.08
C ALA A 177 10.38 -19.84 -1.41
N LEU A 178 11.18 -20.90 -1.38
CA LEU A 178 11.46 -21.73 -2.56
C LEU A 178 10.20 -22.40 -3.13
N ALA A 179 9.26 -22.80 -2.28
CA ALA A 179 8.01 -23.40 -2.71
C ALA A 179 7.10 -22.37 -3.39
N LEU A 180 7.03 -21.13 -2.88
CA LEU A 180 6.28 -20.04 -3.51
C LEU A 180 6.86 -19.67 -4.88
N GLN A 181 8.18 -19.61 -5.02
CA GLN A 181 8.82 -19.41 -6.32
C GLN A 181 8.44 -20.52 -7.31
N ARG A 182 8.54 -21.79 -6.90
CA ARG A 182 8.18 -22.94 -7.76
C ARG A 182 6.69 -22.93 -8.15
N ALA A 183 5.82 -22.41 -7.31
CA ALA A 183 4.41 -22.23 -7.60
C ALA A 183 4.12 -21.11 -8.60
N GLY A 184 5.13 -20.32 -8.98
CA GLY A 184 5.02 -19.24 -9.96
C GLY A 184 4.76 -17.86 -9.38
N ALA A 185 4.97 -17.64 -8.08
CA ALA A 185 4.97 -16.30 -7.51
C ALA A 185 6.01 -15.42 -8.20
N PHE A 186 5.68 -14.16 -8.52
CA PHE A 186 6.62 -13.25 -9.19
C PHE A 186 7.53 -12.51 -8.20
N ALA A 187 7.16 -12.44 -6.94
CA ALA A 187 7.91 -11.82 -5.84
C ALA A 187 7.43 -12.39 -4.50
N VAL A 188 8.24 -12.22 -3.45
CA VAL A 188 7.88 -12.62 -2.07
C VAL A 188 8.16 -11.48 -1.10
N VAL A 189 7.15 -11.11 -0.30
CA VAL A 189 7.32 -10.23 0.86
C VAL A 189 7.95 -11.03 1.99
N LEU A 190 9.00 -10.46 2.59
CA LEU A 190 9.67 -10.99 3.79
C LEU A 190 9.39 -10.03 4.94
N GLU A 191 8.47 -10.41 5.84
CA GLU A 191 8.06 -9.53 6.94
C GLU A 191 8.60 -10.00 8.29
N GLY A 192 9.11 -9.04 9.08
CA GLY A 192 9.42 -9.25 10.50
C GLY A 192 10.29 -10.45 10.78
N MET A 193 11.42 -10.61 10.09
CA MET A 193 12.32 -11.74 10.26
C MET A 193 13.77 -11.32 10.53
N ALA A 194 14.59 -12.25 10.99
CA ALA A 194 16.02 -12.04 11.19
C ALA A 194 16.69 -11.64 9.85
N THR A 195 17.54 -10.62 9.90
CA THR A 195 18.19 -10.04 8.71
C THR A 195 19.04 -11.06 7.96
N GLU A 196 19.69 -11.97 8.69
CA GLU A 196 20.53 -13.05 8.13
C GLU A 196 19.69 -14.03 7.32
N VAL A 197 18.51 -14.40 7.84
CA VAL A 197 17.56 -15.30 7.17
C VAL A 197 16.98 -14.64 5.92
N ALA A 198 16.61 -13.37 6.00
CA ALA A 198 16.13 -12.62 4.85
C ALA A 198 17.18 -12.53 3.74
N ARG A 199 18.47 -12.35 4.09
CA ARG A 199 19.59 -12.39 3.14
C ARG A 199 19.71 -13.75 2.48
N GLU A 200 19.74 -14.84 3.24
CA GLU A 200 19.84 -16.21 2.72
C GLU A 200 18.69 -16.52 1.75
N ILE A 201 17.46 -16.15 2.11
CA ILE A 201 16.29 -16.32 1.22
C ILE A 201 16.46 -15.49 -0.06
N THR A 202 16.93 -14.25 0.05
CA THR A 202 17.10 -13.34 -1.11
C THR A 202 18.14 -13.89 -2.09
N GLU A 203 19.24 -14.45 -1.58
CA GLU A 203 20.30 -15.06 -2.36
C GLU A 203 19.85 -16.39 -3.01
N ALA A 204 18.95 -17.14 -2.35
CA ALA A 204 18.46 -18.43 -2.83
C ALA A 204 17.35 -18.32 -3.88
N LEU A 205 16.64 -17.19 -3.94
CA LEU A 205 15.53 -16.99 -4.87
C LEU A 205 15.99 -16.30 -6.16
N GLU A 206 15.39 -16.70 -7.28
CA GLU A 206 15.52 -16.01 -8.58
C GLU A 206 14.53 -14.82 -8.67
N ILE A 207 13.36 -14.92 -8.01
CA ILE A 207 12.35 -13.86 -7.97
C ILE A 207 12.68 -12.80 -6.91
N PRO A 208 12.19 -11.55 -7.08
CA PRO A 208 12.43 -10.47 -6.12
C PRO A 208 11.90 -10.76 -4.71
N THR A 209 12.68 -10.36 -3.71
CA THR A 209 12.27 -10.28 -2.31
C THR A 209 12.00 -8.83 -1.91
N ILE A 210 10.88 -8.58 -1.23
CA ILE A 210 10.47 -7.26 -0.76
C ILE A 210 10.43 -7.28 0.78
N GLY A 211 11.36 -6.58 1.40
CA GLY A 211 11.50 -6.58 2.87
C GLY A 211 10.59 -5.56 3.56
N ILE A 212 10.05 -5.96 4.71
CA ILE A 212 9.46 -5.09 5.71
C ILE A 212 9.86 -5.59 7.10
N GLY A 213 10.74 -4.86 7.79
CA GLY A 213 11.32 -5.36 9.04
C GLY A 213 12.17 -6.63 8.87
N ALA A 214 12.81 -6.80 7.72
CA ALA A 214 13.65 -7.95 7.36
C ALA A 214 15.11 -7.56 7.02
N GLY A 215 15.50 -6.32 7.32
CA GLY A 215 16.85 -5.81 7.04
C GLY A 215 17.03 -5.31 5.61
N VAL A 216 18.28 -4.95 5.27
CA VAL A 216 18.65 -4.20 4.04
C VAL A 216 18.93 -5.10 2.83
N HIS A 217 19.06 -6.40 3.03
CA HIS A 217 19.55 -7.33 1.99
C HIS A 217 18.50 -7.74 0.97
N CYS A 218 17.21 -7.51 1.20
CA CYS A 218 16.15 -7.77 0.22
C CYS A 218 16.34 -6.93 -1.04
N ASP A 219 15.81 -7.42 -2.17
CA ASP A 219 15.86 -6.72 -3.46
C ASP A 219 15.06 -5.41 -3.43
N GLY A 220 14.02 -5.34 -2.62
CA GLY A 220 13.22 -4.14 -2.40
C GLY A 220 12.79 -3.97 -0.95
N GLN A 221 12.10 -2.85 -0.69
CA GLN A 221 11.52 -2.52 0.62
C GLN A 221 10.10 -2.01 0.44
N ILE A 222 9.22 -2.37 1.37
CA ILE A 222 7.88 -1.82 1.48
C ILE A 222 7.64 -1.28 2.89
N LEU A 223 6.89 -0.19 3.00
CA LEU A 223 6.34 0.31 4.26
C LEU A 223 4.86 0.62 4.12
N VAL A 224 4.17 0.58 5.24
CA VAL A 224 2.85 1.21 5.36
C VAL A 224 3.04 2.72 5.30
N THR A 225 2.36 3.38 4.37
CA THR A 225 2.57 4.80 4.09
C THR A 225 2.21 5.68 5.28
N GLU A 226 1.21 5.30 6.04
CA GLU A 226 0.83 5.98 7.27
C GLU A 226 1.95 5.96 8.31
N ASP A 227 2.69 4.85 8.43
CA ASP A 227 3.86 4.76 9.33
C ASP A 227 4.99 5.67 8.86
N LEU A 228 5.24 5.72 7.54
CA LEU A 228 6.24 6.59 6.92
C LEU A 228 5.91 8.08 7.14
N LEU A 229 4.64 8.46 6.99
CA LEU A 229 4.17 9.83 7.11
C LEU A 229 3.87 10.25 8.55
N GLY A 230 3.82 9.32 9.50
CA GLY A 230 3.42 9.61 10.88
C GLY A 230 1.95 10.03 10.97
N LEU A 231 1.08 9.37 10.19
CA LEU A 231 -0.38 9.54 10.21
C LEU A 231 -1.02 8.33 10.88
N GLY A 232 -1.61 8.52 12.04
CA GLY A 232 -2.30 7.46 12.77
C GLY A 232 -2.04 7.50 14.27
N PHE A 233 -2.70 6.63 15.00
CA PHE A 233 -2.67 6.57 16.47
C PHE A 233 -2.16 5.23 16.99
N SER A 234 -1.86 4.26 16.11
CA SER A 234 -1.30 2.97 16.46
C SER A 234 0.17 3.09 16.86
N ARG A 235 0.64 2.11 17.66
CA ARG A 235 2.06 2.03 18.00
C ARG A 235 2.86 1.70 16.74
N LYS A 236 3.75 2.63 16.35
CA LYS A 236 4.64 2.46 15.20
C LYS A 236 5.58 1.25 15.40
N PRO A 237 5.70 0.35 14.42
CA PRO A 237 6.66 -0.74 14.45
C PRO A 237 8.10 -0.22 14.53
N ARG A 238 9.00 -0.94 15.20
CA ARG A 238 10.41 -0.55 15.36
C ARG A 238 11.13 -0.37 14.01
N PHE A 239 10.77 -1.15 13.01
CA PHE A 239 11.39 -1.11 11.68
C PHE A 239 10.88 0.04 10.79
N ALA A 240 9.75 0.66 11.12
CA ALA A 240 9.18 1.74 10.34
C ALA A 240 9.87 3.07 10.68
N ARG A 241 10.68 3.58 9.74
CA ARG A 241 11.23 4.94 9.84
C ARG A 241 10.14 5.94 9.49
N GLN A 242 9.92 6.89 10.36
CA GLN A 242 9.03 8.01 10.13
C GLN A 242 9.83 9.16 9.48
N TYR A 243 9.36 9.64 8.33
CA TYR A 243 9.98 10.73 7.56
C TYR A 243 9.25 12.05 7.77
N LEU A 244 7.98 12.02 8.21
CA LEU A 244 7.15 13.18 8.46
C LEU A 244 6.28 12.94 9.71
N ASN A 245 5.84 14.00 10.39
CA ASN A 245 4.84 13.93 11.46
C ASN A 245 3.54 14.59 10.98
N LEU A 246 2.79 13.87 10.16
CA LEU A 246 1.57 14.39 9.54
C LEU A 246 0.46 14.64 10.55
N ASN A 247 0.36 13.85 11.63
CA ASN A 247 -0.57 14.10 12.73
C ASN A 247 -0.39 15.51 13.33
N GLN A 248 0.87 15.92 13.56
CA GLN A 248 1.16 17.23 14.13
C GLN A 248 0.83 18.37 13.15
N LEU A 249 1.17 18.19 11.87
CA LEU A 249 0.91 19.17 10.83
C LEU A 249 -0.60 19.39 10.64
N ILE A 250 -1.38 18.31 10.55
CA ILE A 250 -2.84 18.37 10.46
C ILE A 250 -3.42 19.05 11.70
N SER A 251 -2.98 18.66 12.91
CA SER A 251 -3.48 19.23 14.15
C SER A 251 -3.18 20.73 14.26
N ASN A 252 -2.02 21.18 13.77
CA ASN A 252 -1.67 22.59 13.75
C ASN A 252 -2.57 23.37 12.77
N ALA A 253 -2.73 22.85 11.54
CA ALA A 253 -3.59 23.49 10.54
C ALA A 253 -5.04 23.62 10.99
N VAL A 254 -5.59 22.56 11.63
CA VAL A 254 -6.96 22.58 12.14
C VAL A 254 -7.11 23.58 13.30
N ARG A 255 -6.10 23.70 14.17
CA ARG A 255 -6.12 24.72 15.25
C ARG A 255 -6.07 26.12 14.69
N GLN A 256 -5.21 26.39 13.72
CA GLN A 256 -5.12 27.70 13.06
C GLN A 256 -6.45 28.07 12.42
N PHE A 257 -7.04 27.15 11.62
CA PHE A 257 -8.36 27.37 11.03
C PHE A 257 -9.44 27.72 12.08
N LYS A 258 -9.43 27.00 13.22
CA LYS A 258 -10.35 27.30 14.33
C LYS A 258 -10.13 28.70 14.91
N GLU A 259 -8.87 29.10 15.11
CA GLU A 259 -8.51 30.42 15.61
C GLU A 259 -8.93 31.51 14.64
N ASP A 260 -8.70 31.33 13.35
CA ASP A 260 -9.09 32.24 12.28
C ASP A 260 -10.62 32.45 12.23
N CYS A 261 -11.39 31.36 12.35
CA CYS A 261 -12.83 31.43 12.41
C CYS A 261 -13.34 32.20 13.67
N ILE A 262 -12.72 31.96 14.83
CA ILE A 262 -13.12 32.61 16.08
C ILE A 262 -12.79 34.14 16.09
N SER A 263 -11.65 34.48 15.47
CA SER A 263 -11.20 35.88 15.36
C SER A 263 -11.82 36.63 14.18
N GLU A 264 -12.70 35.97 13.40
CA GLU A 264 -13.33 36.53 12.20
C GLU A 264 -12.30 36.94 11.12
N SER A 265 -11.11 36.36 11.14
CA SER A 265 -10.08 36.52 10.09
C SER A 265 -10.28 35.60 8.90
N PHE A 266 -11.09 34.54 9.05
CA PHE A 266 -11.56 33.66 8.00
C PHE A 266 -13.11 33.60 8.02
N PRO A 267 -13.81 33.71 6.85
CA PRO A 267 -13.23 34.08 5.56
C PRO A 267 -12.84 35.57 5.52
N SER A 268 -11.76 35.88 4.81
CA SER A 268 -11.40 37.25 4.46
C SER A 268 -12.34 37.82 3.36
N ASP A 269 -12.17 39.10 3.04
CA ASP A 269 -12.93 39.71 1.95
C ASP A 269 -12.66 39.04 0.58
N ASP A 270 -11.41 38.66 0.32
CA ASP A 270 -11.00 37.95 -0.89
C ASP A 270 -11.57 36.52 -0.98
N GLU A 271 -11.95 35.93 0.14
CA GLU A 271 -12.56 34.59 0.23
C GLU A 271 -14.10 34.67 0.28
N SER A 272 -14.68 35.88 0.15
CA SER A 272 -16.10 36.13 0.27
C SER A 272 -16.73 36.52 -1.07
N TYR A 273 -18.00 36.14 -1.25
CA TYR A 273 -18.76 36.53 -2.44
C TYR A 273 -19.69 37.68 -2.11
N HIS A 274 -19.62 38.78 -2.88
CA HIS A 274 -20.44 39.96 -2.71
C HIS A 274 -21.55 40.03 -3.77
N ALA A 275 -22.75 40.48 -3.35
CA ALA A 275 -23.82 40.77 -4.28
C ALA A 275 -23.54 42.10 -4.99
N ASN A 276 -23.66 42.11 -6.33
CA ASN A 276 -23.44 43.30 -7.16
C ASN A 276 -24.41 44.47 -6.90
N ASN A 277 -25.46 44.31 -6.08
CA ASN A 277 -26.33 45.35 -5.62
C ASN A 277 -27.02 44.90 -4.32
N VAL A 278 -26.52 45.28 -3.18
CA VAL A 278 -27.28 45.16 -1.94
C VAL A 278 -28.20 46.38 -1.82
N VAL A 279 -29.52 46.18 -1.99
CA VAL A 279 -30.51 47.17 -1.62
C VAL A 279 -30.58 47.16 -0.05
N ASP A 280 -30.10 48.24 0.56
CA ASP A 280 -30.24 48.45 1.99
C ASP A 280 -31.75 48.38 2.37
N PRO A 281 -32.17 47.67 3.43
CA PRO A 281 -33.57 47.58 3.84
C PRO A 281 -34.25 48.97 4.09
N VAL A 282 -33.44 50.02 4.10
CA VAL A 282 -33.91 51.43 4.28
C VAL A 282 -33.84 52.23 2.98
N GLY A 283 -33.59 51.61 1.81
CA GLY A 283 -33.78 52.25 0.50
C GLY A 283 -32.66 53.16 0.01
N THR A 284 -31.45 53.11 0.58
CA THR A 284 -30.30 53.87 0.04
C THR A 284 -29.37 52.93 -0.76
N VAL A 285 -29.28 53.13 -2.06
CA VAL A 285 -28.35 52.44 -2.98
C VAL A 285 -26.93 53.02 -2.74
N LYS A 286 -26.03 52.26 -2.18
CA LYS A 286 -24.59 52.60 -2.18
C LYS A 286 -23.95 51.97 -3.43
N HIS A 287 -23.57 52.80 -4.41
CA HIS A 287 -22.71 52.40 -5.53
C HIS A 287 -21.27 52.27 -4.96
N HIS A 288 -20.75 51.04 -4.92
CA HIS A 288 -19.31 50.86 -4.84
C HIS A 288 -18.73 51.01 -6.23
N ALA A 289 -17.85 52.02 -6.40
CA ALA A 289 -17.09 52.22 -7.64
C ALA A 289 -16.05 51.13 -7.74
N ASP A 290 -16.02 50.51 -8.92
CA ASP A 290 -15.00 49.56 -9.34
C ASP A 290 -13.59 50.13 -9.17
N ARG A 291 -12.73 49.33 -8.57
CA ARG A 291 -11.27 49.48 -8.68
C ARG A 291 -10.67 48.20 -9.27
#